data_9a8c7dd836927f63209e264df0e8e62a
#
_entry.id   9a8c7dd836927f63209e264df0e8e62a
#
_cell.length_a   1.000
_cell.length_b   1.000
_cell.length_c   1.000
_cell.angle_alpha   90.00
_cell.angle_beta   90.00
_cell.angle_gamma   90.00
#
_symmetry.space_group_name_H-M   'P 1'
#
loop_
_entity.id
_entity.type
_entity.pdbx_description
1 polymer ?
#
loop_
_entity_poly.entity_id
_entity_poly.type
_entity_poly.pdbx_seq_one_letter_code
_entity_poly.pdbx_strand_id
1 'polypeptide(L)'
;ALLQIQEPGAKPPRREQKFAVGIDLGTTNSLVATKVGSVVETLPSDDGEDLLQSIVHYGDDGIKVGREARDFLVKDNKNTVVSVKRLLGKSHSEIREFGYYLPYKFDAQLPDGDPAIITRHGSIRPIQVSAEILSVLRKRAENFSNKEIDGAVITVPAYFNDAQRQQ
;
A
#
# COMPACT_ATOMS: atom_id res chain seq x y z
N ALA A 1 -25.78 29.55 -1.74
CA ALA A 1 -26.17 28.43 -0.84
C ALA A 1 -27.68 28.21 -1.02
N LEU A 2 -28.09 27.10 -1.62
CA LEU A 2 -29.49 26.71 -1.73
C LEU A 2 -29.88 26.04 -0.41
N LEU A 3 -30.69 26.70 0.38
CA LEU A 3 -31.37 26.11 1.54
C LEU A 3 -32.43 25.15 1.03
N GLN A 4 -32.20 23.86 1.17
CA GLN A 4 -33.29 22.85 0.97
C GLN A 4 -34.22 22.92 2.17
N ILE A 5 -35.42 23.44 1.94
CA ILE A 5 -36.51 23.41 2.92
C ILE A 5 -37.10 22.01 2.88
N GLN A 6 -36.93 21.26 3.95
CA GLN A 6 -37.53 19.92 4.09
C GLN A 6 -39.00 20.07 4.53
N GLU A 7 -39.91 19.33 3.87
CA GLU A 7 -41.29 19.23 4.28
C GLU A 7 -41.39 18.55 5.67
N PRO A 8 -42.31 19.01 6.55
CA PRO A 8 -42.55 18.38 7.86
C PRO A 8 -43.03 16.94 7.65
N GLY A 9 -42.23 15.97 8.11
CA GLY A 9 -42.53 14.53 7.98
C GLY A 9 -41.71 13.79 6.92
N ALA A 10 -40.90 14.44 6.11
CA ALA A 10 -39.94 13.77 5.24
C ALA A 10 -38.83 13.14 6.09
N LYS A 11 -38.65 11.82 5.99
CA LYS A 11 -37.50 11.15 6.60
C LYS A 11 -36.26 11.71 5.98
N PRO A 12 -35.26 12.12 6.79
CA PRO A 12 -33.99 12.59 6.21
C PRO A 12 -33.45 11.52 5.24
N PRO A 13 -32.89 11.93 4.08
CA PRO A 13 -32.31 10.98 3.16
C PRO A 13 -31.34 10.11 3.94
N ARG A 14 -31.50 8.79 3.85
CA ARG A 14 -30.56 7.83 4.43
C ARG A 14 -29.21 8.20 3.86
N ARG A 15 -28.34 8.80 4.66
CA ARG A 15 -26.94 8.97 4.26
C ARG A 15 -26.43 7.57 4.00
N GLU A 16 -26.12 7.26 2.74
CA GLU A 16 -25.42 6.04 2.41
C GLU A 16 -24.19 5.98 3.31
N GLN A 17 -24.08 4.91 4.06
CA GLN A 17 -23.00 4.74 5.00
C GLN A 17 -21.75 4.51 4.18
N LYS A 18 -20.87 5.52 4.08
CA LYS A 18 -19.62 5.45 3.36
C LYS A 18 -18.77 4.34 3.96
N PHE A 19 -18.22 3.50 3.08
CA PHE A 19 -17.31 2.45 3.48
C PHE A 19 -15.86 2.98 3.43
N ALA A 20 -15.28 3.22 4.60
CA ALA A 20 -13.92 3.71 4.75
C ALA A 20 -13.06 2.69 5.50
N VAL A 21 -11.78 2.64 5.17
CA VAL A 21 -10.80 1.73 5.78
C VAL A 21 -9.61 2.49 6.35
N GLY A 22 -8.96 1.89 7.34
CA GLY A 22 -7.63 2.26 7.81
C GLY A 22 -6.61 1.27 7.27
N ILE A 23 -5.50 1.74 6.73
CA ILE A 23 -4.40 0.91 6.25
C ILE A 23 -3.12 1.29 6.98
N ASP A 24 -2.46 0.31 7.55
CA ASP A 24 -1.08 0.46 8.01
C ASP A 24 -0.13 -0.15 6.98
N LEU A 25 0.53 0.71 6.21
CA LEU A 25 1.58 0.32 5.28
C LEU A 25 2.89 0.20 6.05
N GLY A 26 3.20 -0.99 6.55
CA GLY A 26 4.41 -1.25 7.33
C GLY A 26 5.66 -1.55 6.49
N THR A 27 6.83 -1.49 7.11
CA THR A 27 8.11 -1.86 6.47
C THR A 27 8.19 -3.37 6.20
N THR A 28 7.70 -4.17 7.14
CA THR A 28 7.75 -5.65 7.08
C THR A 28 6.39 -6.25 6.79
N ASN A 29 5.35 -5.76 7.47
CA ASN A 29 3.98 -6.22 7.30
C ASN A 29 3.04 -5.02 7.18
N SER A 30 1.97 -5.21 6.44
CA SER A 30 0.90 -4.25 6.26
C SER A 30 -0.44 -4.88 6.63
N LEU A 31 -1.42 -4.07 6.98
CA LEU A 31 -2.76 -4.55 7.29
C LEU A 31 -3.82 -3.53 6.88
N VAL A 32 -5.05 -4.00 6.77
CA VAL A 32 -6.23 -3.16 6.56
C VAL A 32 -7.25 -3.47 7.65
N ALA A 33 -7.90 -2.43 8.13
CA ALA A 33 -8.97 -2.52 9.14
C ALA A 33 -10.14 -1.63 8.76
N THR A 34 -11.33 -1.98 9.25
CA THR A 34 -12.51 -1.15 9.11
C THR A 34 -13.33 -1.14 10.38
N LYS A 35 -14.29 -0.22 10.45
CA LYS A 35 -15.23 -0.16 11.56
C LYS A 35 -16.44 -1.02 11.28
N VAL A 36 -16.65 -2.05 12.13
CA VAL A 36 -17.82 -2.92 12.11
C VAL A 36 -18.67 -2.60 13.34
N GLY A 37 -19.80 -1.94 13.13
CA GLY A 37 -20.61 -1.42 14.24
C GLY A 37 -19.85 -0.36 15.05
N SER A 38 -19.51 -0.66 16.31
CA SER A 38 -18.73 0.20 17.21
C SER A 38 -17.26 -0.22 17.37
N VAL A 39 -16.85 -1.33 16.78
CA VAL A 39 -15.51 -1.93 16.93
C VAL A 39 -14.71 -1.75 15.65
N VAL A 40 -13.39 -1.59 15.78
CA VAL A 40 -12.45 -1.63 14.65
C VAL A 40 -11.92 -3.04 14.57
N GLU A 41 -12.02 -3.64 13.40
CA GLU A 41 -11.59 -5.01 13.13
C GLU A 41 -10.60 -5.03 11.97
N THR A 42 -9.54 -5.84 12.10
CA THR A 42 -8.63 -6.16 11.00
C THR A 42 -9.32 -7.08 10.00
N LEU A 43 -9.00 -6.92 8.72
CA LEU A 43 -9.59 -7.72 7.66
C LEU A 43 -8.59 -8.77 7.18
N PRO A 44 -8.81 -10.05 7.52
CA PRO A 44 -7.90 -11.12 7.15
C PRO A 44 -7.94 -11.44 5.65
N SER A 45 -6.93 -12.17 5.18
CA SER A 45 -6.95 -12.84 3.88
C SER A 45 -7.89 -14.05 3.91
N ASP A 46 -8.10 -14.65 2.75
CA ASP A 46 -8.89 -15.88 2.63
C ASP A 46 -8.32 -17.05 3.47
N ASP A 47 -7.01 -17.03 3.75
CA ASP A 47 -6.32 -17.98 4.64
C ASP A 47 -6.42 -17.62 6.13
N GLY A 48 -7.13 -16.55 6.50
CA GLY A 48 -7.29 -16.09 7.88
C GLY A 48 -6.13 -15.27 8.44
N GLU A 49 -5.20 -14.81 7.61
CA GLU A 49 -4.03 -14.02 8.02
C GLU A 49 -4.35 -12.52 7.97
N ASP A 50 -4.29 -11.85 9.11
CA ASP A 50 -4.48 -10.40 9.22
C ASP A 50 -3.35 -9.62 8.53
N LEU A 51 -2.12 -10.05 8.72
CA LEU A 51 -0.93 -9.39 8.21
C LEU A 51 -0.64 -9.79 6.76
N LEU A 52 -0.38 -8.78 5.93
CA LEU A 52 0.19 -8.95 4.59
C LEU A 52 1.68 -8.61 4.65
N GLN A 53 2.55 -9.56 4.34
CA GLN A 53 3.98 -9.26 4.24
C GLN A 53 4.22 -8.21 3.14
N SER A 54 5.01 -7.17 3.46
CA SER A 54 5.33 -6.07 2.54
C SER A 54 6.45 -6.49 1.57
N ILE A 55 6.17 -7.54 0.78
CA ILE A 55 7.06 -8.14 -0.22
C ILE A 55 6.33 -8.14 -1.56
N VAL A 56 7.02 -7.70 -2.61
CA VAL A 56 6.50 -7.71 -3.99
C VAL A 56 7.54 -8.35 -4.90
N HIS A 57 7.14 -9.38 -5.64
CA HIS A 57 7.95 -10.03 -6.65
C HIS A 57 7.40 -9.76 -8.05
N TYR A 58 8.27 -9.31 -8.93
CA TYR A 58 7.99 -9.04 -10.35
C TYR A 58 8.48 -10.22 -11.18
N GLY A 59 7.64 -11.24 -11.36
CA GLY A 59 7.97 -12.50 -12.02
C GLY A 59 7.51 -12.55 -13.48
N ASP A 60 7.94 -13.60 -14.22
CA ASP A 60 7.49 -13.84 -15.60
C ASP A 60 5.98 -14.11 -15.67
N ASP A 61 5.43 -14.76 -14.63
CA ASP A 61 4.01 -15.11 -14.52
C ASP A 61 3.16 -13.97 -13.93
N GLY A 62 3.74 -12.78 -13.73
CA GLY A 62 3.06 -11.62 -13.15
C GLY A 62 3.62 -11.21 -11.79
N ILE A 63 2.89 -10.30 -11.13
CA ILE A 63 3.28 -9.72 -9.85
C ILE A 63 2.69 -10.55 -8.72
N LYS A 64 3.53 -10.93 -7.75
CA LYS A 64 3.13 -11.62 -6.52
C LYS A 64 3.38 -10.72 -5.32
N VAL A 65 2.47 -10.72 -4.35
CA VAL A 65 2.55 -9.89 -3.16
C VAL A 65 2.39 -10.74 -1.90
N GLY A 66 3.14 -10.41 -0.86
CA GLY A 66 3.04 -11.07 0.43
C GLY A 66 3.65 -12.46 0.46
N ARG A 67 2.90 -13.44 1.01
CA ARG A 67 3.37 -14.83 1.17
C ARG A 67 3.84 -15.45 -0.15
N GLU A 68 3.11 -15.24 -1.24
CA GLU A 68 3.46 -15.79 -2.55
C GLU A 68 4.78 -15.24 -3.09
N ALA A 69 5.15 -14.02 -2.71
CA ALA A 69 6.42 -13.38 -3.08
C ALA A 69 7.60 -13.86 -2.23
N ARG A 70 7.36 -14.42 -1.05
CA ARG A 70 8.39 -14.73 -0.04
C ARG A 70 9.48 -15.67 -0.54
N ASP A 71 9.11 -16.71 -1.26
CA ASP A 71 10.06 -17.70 -1.75
C ASP A 71 11.07 -17.13 -2.76
N PHE A 72 10.69 -16.03 -3.42
CA PHE A 72 11.52 -15.35 -4.41
C PHE A 72 12.57 -14.43 -3.78
N LEU A 73 12.53 -14.19 -2.47
CA LEU A 73 13.59 -13.47 -1.76
C LEU A 73 14.96 -14.15 -1.92
N VAL A 74 14.96 -15.47 -2.09
CA VAL A 74 16.19 -16.26 -2.31
C VAL A 74 16.34 -16.65 -3.78
N LYS A 75 15.25 -17.10 -4.42
CA LYS A 75 15.26 -17.63 -5.78
C LYS A 75 15.46 -16.55 -6.85
N ASP A 76 14.91 -15.36 -6.62
CA ASP A 76 14.94 -14.24 -7.58
C ASP A 76 14.94 -12.89 -6.83
N ASN A 77 15.96 -12.68 -6.02
CA ASN A 77 16.09 -11.54 -5.14
C ASN A 77 16.19 -10.19 -5.89
N LYS A 78 16.69 -10.19 -7.13
CA LYS A 78 16.83 -8.98 -7.95
C LYS A 78 15.49 -8.41 -8.40
N ASN A 79 14.47 -9.27 -8.51
CA ASN A 79 13.11 -8.91 -8.90
C ASN A 79 12.13 -8.93 -7.70
N THR A 80 12.65 -9.05 -6.47
CA THR A 80 11.82 -9.14 -5.25
C THR A 80 12.15 -7.99 -4.32
N VAL A 81 11.18 -7.09 -4.15
CA VAL A 81 11.34 -5.86 -3.37
C VAL A 81 10.76 -6.02 -1.98
N VAL A 82 11.54 -5.63 -0.98
CA VAL A 82 11.16 -5.61 0.44
C VAL A 82 11.42 -4.25 1.05
N SER A 83 10.78 -3.98 2.17
CA SER A 83 11.02 -2.76 2.97
C SER A 83 10.88 -1.46 2.16
N VAL A 84 10.01 -1.45 1.17
CA VAL A 84 9.82 -0.33 0.24
C VAL A 84 9.50 0.98 0.96
N LYS A 85 8.85 0.93 2.12
CA LYS A 85 8.55 2.10 2.96
C LYS A 85 9.79 2.93 3.31
N ARG A 86 10.97 2.30 3.39
CA ARG A 86 12.25 2.97 3.64
C ARG A 86 12.79 3.73 2.44
N LEU A 87 12.28 3.44 1.25
CA LEU A 87 12.72 4.04 -0.01
C LEU A 87 11.81 5.20 -0.45
N LEU A 88 10.61 5.30 0.12
CA LEU A 88 9.63 6.34 -0.21
C LEU A 88 10.20 7.74 0.06
N GLY A 89 10.13 8.61 -0.95
CA GLY A 89 10.59 10.00 -0.89
C GLY A 89 12.09 10.17 -0.66
N LYS A 90 12.89 9.15 -0.93
CA LYS A 90 14.35 9.18 -0.83
C LYS A 90 15.01 9.31 -2.19
N SER A 91 16.12 10.04 -2.25
CA SER A 91 17.00 10.09 -3.41
C SER A 91 17.92 8.86 -3.47
N HIS A 92 18.56 8.63 -4.61
CA HIS A 92 19.59 7.59 -4.74
C HIS A 92 20.76 7.80 -3.78
N SER A 93 21.17 9.04 -3.57
CA SER A 93 22.26 9.41 -2.64
C SER A 93 21.87 9.03 -1.20
N GLU A 94 20.67 9.40 -0.75
CA GLU A 94 20.18 9.04 0.58
C GLU A 94 20.07 7.52 0.77
N ILE A 95 19.59 6.78 -0.25
CA ILE A 95 19.48 5.31 -0.17
C ILE A 95 20.86 4.67 -0.01
N ARG A 96 21.88 5.18 -0.69
CA ARG A 96 23.27 4.70 -0.56
C ARG A 96 23.87 4.97 0.82
N GLU A 97 23.56 6.10 1.42
CA GLU A 97 24.03 6.48 2.77
C GLU A 97 23.50 5.56 3.87
N PHE A 98 22.32 4.95 3.67
CA PHE A 98 21.76 4.00 4.66
C PHE A 98 22.59 2.72 4.82
N GLY A 99 23.58 2.46 3.96
CA GLY A 99 24.47 1.31 4.06
C GLY A 99 23.79 -0.06 3.97
N TYR A 100 22.52 -0.10 3.54
CA TYR A 100 21.81 -1.35 3.35
C TYR A 100 22.31 -2.07 2.10
N TYR A 101 22.67 -3.33 2.27
CA TYR A 101 22.86 -4.20 1.12
C TYR A 101 21.49 -4.55 0.54
N LEU A 102 21.16 -3.92 -0.59
CA LEU A 102 19.94 -4.21 -1.34
C LEU A 102 20.30 -5.17 -2.48
N PRO A 103 19.56 -6.27 -2.67
CA PRO A 103 19.86 -7.26 -3.70
C PRO A 103 19.51 -6.78 -5.12
N TYR A 104 18.65 -5.77 -5.23
CA TYR A 104 18.22 -5.18 -6.49
C TYR A 104 19.04 -3.94 -6.84
N LYS A 105 19.04 -3.57 -8.13
CA LYS A 105 19.76 -2.40 -8.66
C LYS A 105 18.79 -1.26 -8.92
N PHE A 106 19.27 -0.03 -8.78
CA PHE A 106 18.55 1.17 -9.18
C PHE A 106 18.93 1.60 -10.59
N ASP A 107 17.97 2.20 -11.30
CA ASP A 107 18.16 2.74 -12.63
C ASP A 107 18.99 4.03 -12.57
N ALA A 108 20.24 3.95 -13.02
CA ALA A 108 21.17 5.08 -13.01
C ALA A 108 20.85 6.15 -14.08
N GLN A 109 19.92 5.88 -15.01
CA GLN A 109 19.51 6.84 -16.03
C GLN A 109 18.47 7.83 -15.52
N LEU A 110 17.84 7.52 -14.38
CA LEU A 110 16.85 8.40 -13.77
C LEU A 110 17.52 9.46 -12.87
N PRO A 111 16.85 10.63 -12.69
CA PRO A 111 17.34 11.67 -11.78
C PRO A 111 17.55 11.14 -10.35
N ASP A 112 18.51 11.70 -9.61
CA ASP A 112 18.82 11.28 -8.24
C ASP A 112 17.61 11.34 -7.31
N GLY A 113 16.73 12.30 -7.48
CA GLY A 113 15.51 12.47 -6.67
C GLY A 113 14.35 11.51 -7.00
N ASP A 114 14.49 10.66 -8.03
CA ASP A 114 13.42 9.75 -8.46
C ASP A 114 13.96 8.31 -8.67
N PRO A 115 14.40 7.65 -7.60
CA PRO A 115 14.96 6.31 -7.70
C PRO A 115 13.93 5.30 -8.17
N ALA A 116 14.32 4.45 -9.13
CA ALA A 116 13.53 3.30 -9.52
C ALA A 116 14.38 2.02 -9.49
N ILE A 117 13.75 0.94 -9.09
CA ILE A 117 14.35 -0.39 -9.00
C ILE A 117 14.25 -1.05 -10.37
N ILE A 118 15.36 -1.55 -10.90
CA ILE A 118 15.37 -2.32 -12.14
C ILE A 118 14.82 -3.72 -11.83
N THR A 119 13.71 -4.05 -12.47
CA THR A 119 13.09 -5.36 -12.39
C THR A 119 12.86 -5.94 -13.78
N ARG A 120 12.38 -7.17 -13.85
CA ARG A 120 11.95 -7.82 -15.10
C ARG A 120 10.78 -7.07 -15.78
N HIS A 121 9.98 -6.34 -15.01
CA HIS A 121 8.88 -5.50 -15.50
C HIS A 121 9.33 -4.06 -15.84
N GLY A 122 10.65 -3.82 -15.89
CA GLY A 122 11.21 -2.49 -16.12
C GLY A 122 11.63 -1.77 -14.84
N SER A 123 11.79 -0.47 -14.92
CA SER A 123 12.19 0.39 -13.80
C SER A 123 10.96 0.78 -12.99
N ILE A 124 10.84 0.27 -11.77
CA ILE A 124 9.69 0.42 -10.88
C ILE A 124 10.04 1.36 -9.72
N ARG A 125 9.27 2.41 -9.54
CA ARG A 125 9.45 3.35 -8.43
C ARG A 125 8.94 2.79 -7.10
N PRO A 126 9.49 3.20 -5.95
CA PRO A 126 9.00 2.77 -4.63
C PRO A 126 7.50 2.99 -4.41
N ILE A 127 6.94 4.07 -4.95
CA ILE A 127 5.50 4.34 -4.87
C ILE A 127 4.68 3.27 -5.63
N GLN A 128 5.17 2.80 -6.76
CA GLN A 128 4.49 1.75 -7.53
C GLN A 128 4.53 0.40 -6.79
N VAL A 129 5.65 0.06 -6.15
CA VAL A 129 5.75 -1.13 -5.28
C VAL A 129 4.76 -1.03 -4.12
N SER A 130 4.63 0.14 -3.51
CA SER A 130 3.66 0.40 -2.44
C SER A 130 2.22 0.23 -2.94
N ALA A 131 1.93 0.69 -4.15
CA ALA A 131 0.61 0.55 -4.78
C ALA A 131 0.20 -0.91 -4.97
N GLU A 132 1.14 -1.83 -5.27
CA GLU A 132 0.84 -3.26 -5.35
C GLU A 132 0.37 -3.82 -4.00
N ILE A 133 1.04 -3.45 -2.90
CA ILE A 133 0.66 -3.85 -1.54
C ILE A 133 -0.72 -3.29 -1.18
N LEU A 134 -0.93 -2.00 -1.44
CA LEU A 134 -2.21 -1.31 -1.18
C LEU A 134 -3.36 -1.91 -2.00
N SER A 135 -3.08 -2.33 -3.25
CA SER A 135 -4.08 -2.98 -4.11
C SER A 135 -4.60 -4.30 -3.53
N VAL A 136 -3.71 -5.11 -2.91
CA VAL A 136 -4.12 -6.34 -2.23
C VAL A 136 -4.98 -6.05 -1.01
N LEU A 137 -4.59 -5.06 -0.19
CA LEU A 137 -5.35 -4.67 1.00
C LEU A 137 -6.70 -4.06 0.64
N ARG A 138 -6.74 -3.25 -0.43
CA ARG A 138 -7.99 -2.73 -0.99
C ARG A 138 -8.94 -3.86 -1.39
N LYS A 139 -8.46 -4.84 -2.15
CA LYS A 139 -9.27 -5.99 -2.59
C LYS A 139 -9.83 -6.77 -1.40
N ARG A 140 -9.03 -6.99 -0.33
CA ARG A 140 -9.53 -7.62 0.91
C ARG A 140 -10.73 -6.87 1.48
N ALA A 141 -10.61 -5.54 1.58
CA ALA A 141 -11.67 -4.72 2.13
C ALA A 141 -12.93 -4.70 1.24
N GLU A 142 -12.77 -4.62 -0.08
CA GLU A 142 -13.87 -4.65 -1.03
C GLU A 142 -14.58 -6.02 -1.01
N ASN A 143 -13.83 -7.13 -0.93
CA ASN A 143 -14.40 -8.47 -0.79
C ASN A 143 -15.18 -8.63 0.52
N PHE A 144 -14.64 -8.12 1.64
CA PHE A 144 -15.30 -8.17 2.94
C PHE A 144 -16.64 -7.43 2.93
N SER A 145 -16.68 -6.24 2.35
CA SER A 145 -17.89 -5.40 2.37
C SER A 145 -18.84 -5.65 1.21
N ASN A 146 -18.42 -6.35 0.15
CA ASN A 146 -19.07 -6.43 -1.16
C ASN A 146 -19.38 -5.04 -1.74
N LYS A 147 -18.53 -4.03 -1.46
CA LYS A 147 -18.65 -2.65 -1.92
C LYS A 147 -17.27 -2.09 -2.23
N GLU A 148 -17.23 -1.11 -3.12
CA GLU A 148 -16.03 -0.29 -3.33
C GLU A 148 -15.73 0.57 -2.09
N ILE A 149 -14.46 0.88 -1.88
CA ILE A 149 -14.01 1.76 -0.80
C ILE A 149 -14.29 3.21 -1.17
N ASP A 150 -15.05 3.93 -0.34
CA ASP A 150 -15.31 5.37 -0.48
C ASP A 150 -14.12 6.23 -0.03
N GLY A 151 -13.26 5.69 0.82
CA GLY A 151 -12.09 6.39 1.33
C GLY A 151 -11.16 5.50 2.15
N ALA A 152 -9.89 5.88 2.20
CA ALA A 152 -8.88 5.21 2.99
C ALA A 152 -8.06 6.21 3.80
N VAL A 153 -7.71 5.85 5.03
CA VAL A 153 -6.71 6.53 5.85
C VAL A 153 -5.49 5.64 5.92
N ILE A 154 -4.37 6.12 5.37
CA ILE A 154 -3.11 5.37 5.36
C ILE A 154 -2.18 5.95 6.41
N THR A 155 -1.71 5.13 7.34
CA THR A 155 -0.78 5.57 8.38
C THR A 155 0.63 5.72 7.80
N VAL A 156 1.30 6.79 8.18
CA VAL A 156 2.71 7.04 7.84
C VAL A 156 3.49 7.31 9.12
N PRO A 157 4.82 7.02 9.16
CA PRO A 157 5.64 7.35 10.31
C PRO A 157 5.64 8.85 10.61
N ALA A 158 5.77 9.21 11.90
CA ALA A 158 5.84 10.60 12.31
C ALA A 158 7.03 11.35 11.70
N TYR A 159 8.12 10.64 11.42
CA TYR A 159 9.35 11.19 10.82
C TYR A 159 9.29 11.38 9.30
N PHE A 160 8.19 10.99 8.63
CA PHE A 160 8.04 11.27 7.21
C PHE A 160 8.00 12.77 6.97
N ASN A 161 8.81 13.24 6.02
CA ASN A 161 8.77 14.61 5.53
C ASN A 161 7.60 14.84 4.56
N ASP A 162 7.40 16.08 4.13
CA ASP A 162 6.27 16.44 3.26
C ASP A 162 6.33 15.71 1.92
N ALA A 163 7.51 15.55 1.32
CA ALA A 163 7.68 14.82 0.06
C ALA A 163 7.24 13.35 0.19
N GLN A 164 7.56 12.70 1.31
CA GLN A 164 7.15 11.33 1.59
C GLN A 164 5.64 11.19 1.86
N ARG A 165 5.01 12.25 2.38
CA ARG A 165 3.56 12.26 2.65
C ARG A 165 2.73 12.55 1.41
N GLN A 166 3.32 13.16 0.39
CA GLN A 166 2.64 13.52 -0.87
C GLN A 166 2.69 12.39 -1.92
N GLN A 167 3.45 11.35 -1.70
CA GLN A 167 3.49 10.16 -2.56
C GLN A 167 2.32 9.21 -2.26
#